data_3975c751876c980496c7a534581c7759
#
_entry.id   3975c751876c980496c7a534581c7759
#
_cell.length_a   1.000
_cell.length_b   1.000
_cell.length_c   1.000
_cell.angle_alpha   90.00
_cell.angle_beta   90.00
_cell.angle_gamma   90.00
#
_symmetry.space_group_name_H-M   'P 1'
#
loop_
_entity.id
_entity.type
_entity.pdbx_description
1 polymer ?
#
loop_
_entity_poly.entity_id
_entity_poly.type
_entity_poly.pdbx_seq_one_letter_code
_entity_poly.pdbx_strand_id
1 'polypeptide(L)'
;MMRLSEFLEQGITSATISRMEQKGALNQLSRGLYQLPDALLDSNHSLAVAAKLVPNGVICYDSALSFHELTDRIPPYVWMAIGPRDWRPKITRPRIQITRFGPKEFDKGVEHHSIEGVSVSIYTPAKTIVDLFKSGHRQKAFYNAPAGLAHATQAMKDALRLRKATPSEIAKYAVEAGIWEKIVQPRLEALTVNA
;
A
#
# COMPACT_ATOMS: atom_id res chain seq x y z
N MET A 1 1.00 7.64 17.10
CA MET A 1 0.16 6.49 17.48
C MET A 1 0.98 5.37 18.11
N MET A 2 0.45 4.65 19.10
CA MET A 2 1.12 3.60 19.85
C MET A 2 0.25 2.35 20.00
N ARG A 3 0.89 1.18 19.98
CA ARG A 3 0.23 -0.10 20.29
C ARG A 3 0.13 -0.33 21.79
N LEU A 4 -0.83 -1.15 22.20
CA LEU A 4 -0.95 -1.59 23.60
C LEU A 4 0.35 -2.20 24.13
N SER A 5 1.03 -3.04 23.32
CA SER A 5 2.33 -3.64 23.67
C SER A 5 3.39 -2.57 23.97
N GLU A 6 3.46 -1.52 23.16
CA GLU A 6 4.43 -0.43 23.31
C GLU A 6 4.18 0.37 24.63
N PHE A 7 2.90 0.54 25.02
CA PHE A 7 2.56 1.13 26.32
C PHE A 7 2.97 0.23 27.48
N LEU A 8 2.73 -1.08 27.37
CA LEU A 8 3.09 -2.05 28.41
C LEU A 8 4.61 -2.12 28.60
N GLU A 9 5.38 -2.06 27.52
CA GLU A 9 6.85 -1.99 27.56
C GLU A 9 7.36 -0.74 28.30
N GLN A 10 6.58 0.36 28.25
CA GLN A 10 6.86 1.59 29.00
C GLN A 10 6.32 1.56 30.44
N GLY A 11 5.83 0.42 30.92
CA GLY A 11 5.29 0.27 32.27
C GLY A 11 3.86 0.80 32.46
N ILE A 12 3.17 1.22 31.40
CA ILE A 12 1.80 1.73 31.45
C ILE A 12 0.83 0.55 31.36
N THR A 13 0.02 0.35 32.39
CA THR A 13 -0.90 -0.80 32.46
C THR A 13 -2.11 -0.63 31.55
N SER A 14 -2.72 -1.76 31.12
CA SER A 14 -3.97 -1.74 30.32
C SER A 14 -5.11 -1.03 31.05
N ALA A 15 -5.17 -1.12 32.40
CA ALA A 15 -6.16 -0.40 33.20
C ALA A 15 -5.99 1.12 33.10
N THR A 16 -4.73 1.60 33.10
CA THR A 16 -4.44 3.02 32.90
C THR A 16 -4.86 3.49 31.52
N ILE A 17 -4.56 2.71 30.47
CA ILE A 17 -4.95 3.03 29.08
C ILE A 17 -6.47 3.10 28.94
N SER A 18 -7.19 2.11 29.47
CA SER A 18 -8.67 2.12 29.47
C SER A 18 -9.25 3.33 30.19
N ARG A 19 -8.63 3.76 31.30
CA ARG A 19 -9.05 4.98 32.00
C ARG A 19 -8.79 6.24 31.19
N MET A 20 -7.64 6.31 30.50
CA MET A 20 -7.31 7.43 29.61
C MET A 20 -8.27 7.51 28.42
N GLU A 21 -8.62 6.37 27.83
CA GLU A 21 -9.62 6.29 26.75
C GLU A 21 -11.00 6.76 27.23
N GLN A 22 -11.48 6.28 28.38
CA GLN A 22 -12.75 6.71 28.98
C GLN A 22 -12.80 8.21 29.29
N LYS A 23 -11.66 8.82 29.65
CA LYS A 23 -11.52 10.26 29.88
C LYS A 23 -11.33 11.08 28.60
N GLY A 24 -11.28 10.44 27.43
CA GLY A 24 -11.02 11.11 26.15
C GLY A 24 -9.58 11.58 25.96
N ALA A 25 -8.65 11.15 26.82
CA ALA A 25 -7.23 11.48 26.70
C ALA A 25 -6.50 10.60 25.65
N LEU A 26 -7.12 9.51 25.21
CA LEU A 26 -6.68 8.67 24.11
C LEU A 26 -7.87 8.27 23.25
N ASN A 27 -7.65 8.25 21.92
CA ASN A 27 -8.58 7.70 20.95
C ASN A 27 -8.12 6.31 20.50
N GLN A 28 -8.98 5.30 20.58
CA GLN A 28 -8.71 3.99 20.05
C GLN A 28 -8.98 3.97 18.53
N LEU A 29 -7.93 3.88 17.73
CA LEU A 29 -8.01 3.80 16.26
C LEU A 29 -8.45 2.41 15.77
N SER A 30 -7.99 1.38 16.47
CA SER A 30 -8.30 -0.02 16.25
C SER A 30 -8.00 -0.80 17.53
N ARG A 31 -8.39 -2.08 17.60
CA ARG A 31 -8.10 -2.89 18.78
C ARG A 31 -6.61 -2.90 19.12
N GLY A 32 -6.29 -2.34 20.28
CA GLY A 32 -4.92 -2.25 20.80
C GLY A 32 -4.01 -1.23 20.07
N LEU A 33 -4.58 -0.28 19.33
CA LEU A 33 -3.88 0.84 18.73
C LEU A 33 -4.54 2.15 19.14
N TYR A 34 -3.77 3.07 19.68
CA TYR A 34 -4.23 4.32 20.28
C TYR A 34 -3.48 5.53 19.75
N GLN A 35 -4.11 6.68 19.82
CA GLN A 35 -3.56 7.97 19.42
C GLN A 35 -4.09 9.08 20.32
N LEU A 36 -3.33 10.19 20.45
CA LEU A 36 -3.81 11.38 21.11
C LEU A 36 -4.96 12.03 20.33
N PRO A 37 -5.96 12.60 20.98
CA PRO A 37 -7.11 13.22 20.30
C PRO A 37 -6.76 14.42 19.42
N ASP A 38 -5.71 15.15 19.82
CA ASP A 38 -5.19 16.35 19.15
C ASP A 38 -4.02 16.09 18.20
N ALA A 39 -3.76 14.82 17.88
CA ALA A 39 -2.71 14.48 16.94
C ALA A 39 -3.02 15.05 15.54
N LEU A 40 -2.03 15.73 14.96
CA LEU A 40 -2.11 16.19 13.58
C LEU A 40 -2.13 14.98 12.65
N LEU A 41 -3.15 14.91 11.79
CA LEU A 41 -3.32 13.81 10.85
C LEU A 41 -2.71 14.17 9.50
N ASP A 42 -1.88 13.26 8.99
CA ASP A 42 -1.40 13.29 7.60
C ASP A 42 -2.52 12.84 6.64
N SER A 43 -2.46 13.27 5.38
CA SER A 43 -3.35 12.78 4.31
C SER A 43 -3.28 11.25 4.15
N ASN A 44 -2.15 10.65 4.47
CA ASN A 44 -1.86 9.22 4.44
C ASN A 44 -2.02 8.52 5.79
N HIS A 45 -2.71 9.15 6.77
CA HIS A 45 -2.94 8.59 8.10
C HIS A 45 -3.39 7.12 8.08
N SER A 46 -4.31 6.77 7.17
CA SER A 46 -4.81 5.40 7.04
C SER A 46 -3.72 4.38 6.69
N LEU A 47 -2.68 4.79 5.95
CA LEU A 47 -1.53 3.95 5.61
C LEU A 47 -0.65 3.69 6.85
N ALA A 48 -0.42 4.72 7.67
CA ALA A 48 0.31 4.59 8.93
C ALA A 48 -0.42 3.66 9.92
N VAL A 49 -1.74 3.82 10.05
CA VAL A 49 -2.58 2.92 10.87
C VAL A 49 -2.48 1.48 10.35
N ALA A 50 -2.59 1.29 9.03
CA ALA A 50 -2.49 -0.03 8.42
C ALA A 50 -1.12 -0.69 8.66
N ALA A 51 -0.02 0.08 8.51
CA ALA A 51 1.33 -0.40 8.79
C ALA A 51 1.53 -0.79 10.26
N LYS A 52 0.99 -0.01 11.21
CA LYS A 52 0.99 -0.41 12.63
C LYS A 52 0.20 -1.70 12.87
N LEU A 53 -0.91 -1.93 12.18
CA LEU A 53 -1.75 -3.13 12.36
C LEU A 53 -1.17 -4.37 11.65
N VAL A 54 -0.44 -4.17 10.55
CA VAL A 54 0.19 -5.23 9.75
C VAL A 54 1.67 -4.91 9.53
N PRO A 55 2.56 -5.10 10.53
CA PRO A 55 3.95 -4.62 10.48
C PRO A 55 4.79 -5.15 9.31
N ASN A 56 4.52 -6.39 8.87
CA ASN A 56 5.20 -7.02 7.75
C ASN A 56 4.48 -6.77 6.41
N GLY A 57 3.42 -5.97 6.41
CA GLY A 57 2.66 -5.66 5.20
C GLY A 57 3.33 -4.55 4.39
N VAL A 58 3.16 -4.61 3.07
CA VAL A 58 3.63 -3.59 2.13
C VAL A 58 2.43 -2.98 1.41
N ILE A 59 2.30 -1.66 1.43
CA ILE A 59 1.25 -0.94 0.69
C ILE A 59 1.44 -1.19 -0.81
N CYS A 60 0.35 -1.55 -1.50
CA CYS A 60 0.39 -1.97 -2.90
C CYS A 60 -0.80 -1.42 -3.71
N TYR A 61 -0.82 -1.70 -5.00
CA TYR A 61 -1.90 -1.36 -5.94
C TYR A 61 -2.36 0.10 -5.84
N ASP A 62 -3.67 0.36 -5.80
CA ASP A 62 -4.24 1.71 -5.82
C ASP A 62 -3.81 2.55 -4.61
N SER A 63 -3.54 1.93 -3.45
CA SER A 63 -3.05 2.67 -2.29
C SER A 63 -1.62 3.16 -2.47
N ALA A 64 -0.76 2.37 -3.12
CA ALA A 64 0.58 2.81 -3.50
C ALA A 64 0.54 3.84 -4.63
N LEU A 65 -0.35 3.67 -5.64
CA LEU A 65 -0.55 4.70 -6.68
C LEU A 65 -1.00 6.03 -6.08
N SER A 66 -1.96 6.01 -5.16
CA SER A 66 -2.46 7.22 -4.50
C SER A 66 -1.35 7.91 -3.69
N PHE A 67 -0.56 7.14 -2.94
CA PHE A 67 0.59 7.66 -2.20
C PHE A 67 1.62 8.33 -3.13
N HIS A 68 1.90 7.72 -4.26
CA HIS A 68 2.82 8.25 -5.27
C HIS A 68 2.18 9.30 -6.19
N GLU A 69 0.93 9.71 -5.94
CA GLU A 69 0.19 10.70 -6.77
C GLU A 69 0.11 10.28 -8.25
N LEU A 70 -0.09 8.99 -8.49
CA LEU A 70 -0.24 8.40 -9.83
C LEU A 70 -1.69 8.05 -10.16
N THR A 71 -2.63 8.52 -9.37
CA THR A 71 -4.07 8.38 -9.58
C THR A 71 -4.81 9.46 -8.80
N ASP A 72 -5.87 10.00 -9.39
CA ASP A 72 -6.81 10.91 -8.71
C ASP A 72 -7.91 10.16 -7.95
N ARG A 73 -7.88 8.83 -7.99
CA ARG A 73 -8.85 8.00 -7.28
C ARG A 73 -8.47 7.84 -5.82
N ILE A 74 -9.44 8.04 -4.94
CA ILE A 74 -9.30 7.73 -3.52
C ILE A 74 -9.66 6.25 -3.34
N PRO A 75 -8.71 5.38 -2.97
CA PRO A 75 -9.01 3.96 -2.77
C PRO A 75 -9.98 3.77 -1.59
N PRO A 76 -11.06 2.96 -1.74
CA PRO A 76 -12.00 2.71 -0.66
C PRO A 76 -11.43 1.79 0.43
N TYR A 77 -10.27 1.21 0.18
CA TYR A 77 -9.53 0.29 1.06
C TYR A 77 -8.05 0.64 1.05
N VAL A 78 -7.36 0.36 2.15
CA VAL A 78 -5.90 0.30 2.14
C VAL A 78 -5.49 -1.06 1.58
N TRP A 79 -4.88 -1.06 0.40
CA TRP A 79 -4.34 -2.27 -0.21
C TRP A 79 -2.99 -2.62 0.37
N MET A 80 -2.87 -3.82 0.92
CA MET A 80 -1.61 -4.34 1.48
C MET A 80 -1.28 -5.72 0.94
N ALA A 81 -0.03 -5.89 0.54
CA ALA A 81 0.56 -7.20 0.27
C ALA A 81 1.13 -7.78 1.57
N ILE A 82 1.00 -9.08 1.74
CA ILE A 82 1.68 -9.88 2.76
C ILE A 82 2.46 -11.02 2.11
N GLY A 83 3.46 -11.52 2.80
CA GLY A 83 4.26 -12.64 2.35
C GLY A 83 3.47 -13.97 2.31
N PRO A 84 4.05 -15.02 1.70
CA PRO A 84 3.34 -16.27 1.44
C PRO A 84 2.95 -17.04 2.71
N ARG A 85 3.68 -16.83 3.80
CA ARG A 85 3.47 -17.51 5.09
C ARG A 85 2.88 -16.61 6.17
N ASP A 86 2.67 -15.32 5.88
CA ASP A 86 2.17 -14.37 6.88
C ASP A 86 0.71 -14.68 7.22
N TRP A 87 0.36 -14.48 8.47
CA TRP A 87 -1.02 -14.57 8.90
C TRP A 87 -1.85 -13.41 8.33
N ARG A 88 -3.06 -13.72 7.85
CA ARG A 88 -3.99 -12.71 7.34
C ARG A 88 -4.77 -12.09 8.50
N PRO A 89 -4.51 -10.84 8.86
CA PRO A 89 -5.19 -10.20 9.98
C PRO A 89 -6.66 -9.91 9.66
N LYS A 90 -7.52 -10.02 10.68
CA LYS A 90 -8.91 -9.60 10.62
C LYS A 90 -9.01 -8.17 11.17
N ILE A 91 -8.95 -7.18 10.29
CA ILE A 91 -9.00 -5.77 10.65
C ILE A 91 -10.27 -5.17 10.04
N THR A 92 -11.04 -4.45 10.85
CA THR A 92 -12.30 -3.82 10.43
C THR A 92 -12.13 -2.32 10.16
N ARG A 93 -11.20 -1.67 10.86
CA ARG A 93 -10.89 -0.23 10.71
C ARG A 93 -9.38 0.00 10.85
N PRO A 94 -8.75 0.70 9.90
CA PRO A 94 -9.28 1.04 8.58
C PRO A 94 -9.65 -0.21 7.78
N ARG A 95 -10.42 -0.05 6.69
CA ARG A 95 -10.71 -1.19 5.80
C ARG A 95 -9.45 -1.55 5.04
N ILE A 96 -8.84 -2.69 5.38
CA ILE A 96 -7.62 -3.19 4.72
C ILE A 96 -7.99 -4.36 3.82
N GLN A 97 -7.58 -4.26 2.56
CA GLN A 97 -7.68 -5.34 1.59
C GLN A 97 -6.32 -6.02 1.46
N ILE A 98 -6.24 -7.26 1.95
CA ILE A 98 -5.00 -8.04 1.92
C ILE A 98 -4.91 -8.84 0.63
N THR A 99 -3.77 -8.72 -0.03
CA THR A 99 -3.33 -9.63 -1.10
C THR A 99 -2.09 -10.40 -0.66
N ARG A 100 -1.81 -11.55 -1.30
CA ARG A 100 -0.65 -12.37 -0.97
C ARG A 100 0.27 -12.44 -2.17
N PHE A 101 1.52 -12.05 -1.96
CA PHE A 101 2.56 -12.14 -2.98
C PHE A 101 3.45 -13.36 -2.74
N GLY A 102 4.01 -13.88 -3.84
CA GLY A 102 4.99 -14.95 -3.76
C GLY A 102 6.34 -14.47 -3.21
N PRO A 103 7.20 -15.40 -2.73
CA PRO A 103 8.47 -15.05 -2.09
C PRO A 103 9.42 -14.28 -3.01
N LYS A 104 9.34 -14.51 -4.32
CA LYS A 104 10.18 -13.81 -5.31
C LYS A 104 9.71 -12.38 -5.63
N GLU A 105 8.51 -12.01 -5.22
CA GLU A 105 7.84 -10.76 -5.60
C GLU A 105 7.66 -9.83 -4.41
N PHE A 106 7.54 -10.39 -3.20
CA PHE A 106 7.15 -9.67 -2.00
C PHE A 106 8.21 -8.66 -1.54
N ASP A 107 9.49 -9.06 -1.54
CA ASP A 107 10.59 -8.22 -1.03
C ASP A 107 11.16 -7.25 -2.06
N LYS A 108 10.64 -7.27 -3.31
CA LYS A 108 11.18 -6.46 -4.41
C LYS A 108 10.47 -5.13 -4.53
N GLY A 109 11.27 -4.07 -4.72
CA GLY A 109 10.75 -2.73 -4.97
C GLY A 109 10.01 -2.14 -3.78
N VAL A 110 10.43 -2.44 -2.56
CA VAL A 110 9.89 -1.88 -1.32
C VAL A 110 10.69 -0.63 -0.96
N GLU A 111 9.99 0.45 -0.68
CA GLU A 111 10.50 1.68 -0.09
C GLU A 111 9.93 1.85 1.31
N HIS A 112 10.69 2.53 2.18
CA HIS A 112 10.27 2.83 3.55
C HIS A 112 10.07 4.33 3.70
N HIS A 113 8.85 4.71 4.08
CA HIS A 113 8.46 6.11 4.27
C HIS A 113 8.04 6.34 5.71
N SER A 114 8.34 7.53 6.25
CA SER A 114 7.89 7.92 7.58
C SER A 114 6.59 8.73 7.46
N ILE A 115 5.49 8.19 7.97
CA ILE A 115 4.19 8.84 8.02
C ILE A 115 3.76 8.92 9.50
N GLU A 116 3.61 10.12 10.04
CA GLU A 116 3.29 10.35 11.46
C GLU A 116 4.24 9.61 12.42
N GLY A 117 5.54 9.52 12.06
CA GLY A 117 6.55 8.79 12.85
C GLY A 117 6.45 7.26 12.75
N VAL A 118 5.58 6.73 11.90
CA VAL A 118 5.47 5.30 11.62
C VAL A 118 6.23 4.97 10.35
N SER A 119 7.10 3.94 10.40
CA SER A 119 7.73 3.39 9.20
C SER A 119 6.69 2.60 8.41
N VAL A 120 6.39 3.05 7.19
CA VAL A 120 5.42 2.44 6.28
C VAL A 120 6.16 1.90 5.06
N SER A 121 6.04 0.61 4.82
CA SER A 121 6.58 -0.04 3.63
C SER A 121 5.60 0.12 2.48
N ILE A 122 6.09 0.65 1.34
CA ILE A 122 5.28 0.93 0.14
C ILE A 122 6.04 0.44 -1.08
N TYR A 123 5.38 -0.18 -2.05
CA TYR A 123 6.04 -0.52 -3.31
C TYR A 123 6.33 0.71 -4.15
N THR A 124 7.50 0.69 -4.82
CA THR A 124 7.90 1.72 -5.80
C THR A 124 6.86 1.90 -6.90
N PRO A 125 6.80 3.08 -7.56
CA PRO A 125 5.93 3.32 -8.70
C PRO A 125 6.03 2.26 -9.79
N ALA A 126 7.26 1.93 -10.22
CA ALA A 126 7.50 0.95 -11.28
C ALA A 126 7.00 -0.46 -10.91
N LYS A 127 7.26 -0.90 -9.67
CA LYS A 127 6.77 -2.20 -9.15
C LYS A 127 5.24 -2.21 -9.06
N THR A 128 4.65 -1.15 -8.56
CA THR A 128 3.19 -1.01 -8.40
C THR A 128 2.48 -1.10 -9.77
N ILE A 129 3.00 -0.43 -10.80
CA ILE A 129 2.47 -0.47 -12.17
C ILE A 129 2.50 -1.89 -12.72
N VAL A 130 3.62 -2.59 -12.57
CA VAL A 130 3.76 -3.98 -13.05
C VAL A 130 2.82 -4.93 -12.31
N ASP A 131 2.65 -4.74 -11.00
CA ASP A 131 1.70 -5.55 -10.21
C ASP A 131 0.25 -5.32 -10.63
N LEU A 132 -0.11 -4.10 -11.01
CA LEU A 132 -1.44 -3.79 -11.55
C LEU A 132 -1.67 -4.48 -12.90
N PHE A 133 -0.70 -4.48 -13.81
CA PHE A 133 -0.79 -5.23 -15.07
C PHE A 133 -0.96 -6.73 -14.82
N LYS A 134 -0.20 -7.28 -13.88
CA LYS A 134 -0.27 -8.70 -13.51
C LYS A 134 -1.60 -9.07 -12.87
N SER A 135 -2.10 -8.23 -11.96
CA SER A 135 -3.38 -8.45 -11.28
C SER A 135 -4.58 -8.25 -12.20
N GLY A 136 -4.56 -7.21 -13.01
CA GLY A 136 -5.63 -6.91 -13.98
C GLY A 136 -5.83 -8.00 -15.02
N HIS A 137 -4.77 -8.74 -15.35
CA HIS A 137 -4.87 -9.91 -16.24
C HIS A 137 -5.49 -11.15 -15.54
N ARG A 138 -5.30 -11.30 -14.20
CA ARG A 138 -5.77 -12.45 -13.42
C ARG A 138 -7.11 -12.22 -12.72
N GLN A 139 -7.45 -10.98 -12.40
CA GLN A 139 -8.59 -10.64 -11.51
C GLN A 139 -9.75 -9.99 -12.25
N LYS A 140 -10.41 -10.75 -13.14
CA LYS A 140 -11.77 -10.37 -13.61
C LYS A 140 -12.81 -10.27 -12.48
N ALA A 141 -12.48 -10.72 -11.25
CA ALA A 141 -13.46 -10.97 -10.21
C ALA A 141 -13.41 -10.01 -9.00
N PHE A 142 -12.33 -9.23 -8.77
CA PHE A 142 -12.21 -8.41 -7.54
C PHE A 142 -12.43 -6.92 -7.73
N TYR A 143 -12.32 -6.44 -8.95
CA TYR A 143 -12.75 -5.10 -9.33
C TYR A 143 -13.95 -5.24 -10.26
N ASN A 144 -15.07 -4.66 -9.87
CA ASN A 144 -16.20 -4.37 -10.76
C ASN A 144 -15.78 -3.35 -11.84
N ALA A 145 -14.62 -3.57 -12.49
CA ALA A 145 -14.13 -2.68 -13.52
C ALA A 145 -13.54 -3.44 -14.70
N PRO A 146 -13.99 -3.14 -15.90
CA PRO A 146 -13.28 -3.45 -17.14
C PRO A 146 -11.93 -2.71 -17.22
N ALA A 147 -11.48 -2.10 -16.16
CA ALA A 147 -10.46 -1.07 -16.09
C ALA A 147 -9.05 -1.58 -15.71
N GLY A 148 -8.83 -2.86 -15.41
CA GLY A 148 -7.53 -3.30 -14.90
C GLY A 148 -6.33 -2.91 -15.78
N LEU A 149 -6.37 -3.23 -17.07
CA LEU A 149 -5.29 -2.88 -17.99
C LEU A 149 -5.27 -1.39 -18.36
N ALA A 150 -6.42 -0.77 -18.54
CA ALA A 150 -6.51 0.65 -18.85
C ALA A 150 -6.01 1.50 -17.67
N HIS A 151 -6.36 1.13 -16.45
CA HIS A 151 -5.88 1.81 -15.24
C HIS A 151 -4.37 1.67 -15.07
N ALA A 152 -3.81 0.47 -15.24
CA ALA A 152 -2.37 0.24 -15.21
C ALA A 152 -1.63 1.02 -16.32
N THR A 153 -2.23 1.12 -17.52
CA THR A 153 -1.65 1.90 -18.64
C THR A 153 -1.68 3.39 -18.33
N GLN A 154 -2.76 3.91 -17.75
CA GLN A 154 -2.83 5.32 -17.34
C GLN A 154 -1.80 5.62 -16.24
N ALA A 155 -1.70 4.77 -15.20
CA ALA A 155 -0.70 4.91 -14.15
C ALA A 155 0.74 4.90 -14.72
N MET A 156 1.02 4.02 -15.69
CA MET A 156 2.31 3.98 -16.38
C MET A 156 2.59 5.29 -17.14
N LYS A 157 1.62 5.80 -17.89
CA LYS A 157 1.74 7.07 -18.61
C LYS A 157 2.04 8.23 -17.64
N ASP A 158 1.31 8.31 -16.53
CA ASP A 158 1.50 9.37 -15.55
C ASP A 158 2.84 9.25 -14.81
N ALA A 159 3.28 8.03 -14.48
CA ALA A 159 4.57 7.79 -13.86
C ALA A 159 5.74 8.21 -14.77
N LEU A 160 5.66 7.92 -16.06
CA LEU A 160 6.68 8.35 -17.03
C LEU A 160 6.67 9.88 -17.21
N ARG A 161 5.49 10.49 -17.38
CA ARG A 161 5.31 11.93 -17.53
C ARG A 161 5.83 12.71 -16.31
N LEU A 162 5.53 12.22 -15.10
CA LEU A 162 5.93 12.81 -13.83
C LEU A 162 7.34 12.41 -13.39
N ARG A 163 8.03 11.58 -14.18
CA ARG A 163 9.38 11.05 -13.88
C ARG A 163 9.46 10.31 -12.53
N LYS A 164 8.36 9.68 -12.12
CA LYS A 164 8.29 8.85 -10.89
C LYS A 164 8.71 7.41 -11.13
N ALA A 165 8.81 6.99 -12.39
CA ALA A 165 9.40 5.74 -12.83
C ALA A 165 10.07 5.91 -14.19
N THR A 166 11.07 5.10 -14.48
CA THR A 166 11.74 5.04 -15.78
C THR A 166 11.27 3.84 -16.60
N PRO A 167 11.37 3.90 -17.95
CA PRO A 167 11.08 2.74 -18.80
C PRO A 167 11.90 1.50 -18.40
N SER A 168 13.16 1.67 -18.03
CA SER A 168 14.04 0.58 -17.64
C SER A 168 13.64 -0.09 -16.33
N GLU A 169 13.19 0.68 -15.33
CA GLU A 169 12.68 0.12 -14.07
C GLU A 169 11.39 -0.69 -14.29
N ILE A 170 10.47 -0.15 -15.10
CA ILE A 170 9.24 -0.86 -15.44
C ILE A 170 9.56 -2.16 -16.21
N ALA A 171 10.46 -2.09 -17.20
CA ALA A 171 10.89 -3.26 -17.96
C ALA A 171 11.51 -4.33 -17.06
N LYS A 172 12.41 -3.94 -16.13
CA LYS A 172 13.04 -4.85 -15.17
C LYS A 172 11.99 -5.65 -14.39
N TYR A 173 11.03 -4.99 -13.74
CA TYR A 173 10.00 -5.68 -12.98
C TYR A 173 9.05 -6.50 -13.86
N ALA A 174 8.75 -6.03 -15.08
CA ALA A 174 7.88 -6.75 -16.02
C ALA A 174 8.51 -8.05 -16.54
N VAL A 175 9.83 -8.03 -16.81
CA VAL A 175 10.60 -9.24 -17.19
C VAL A 175 10.60 -10.23 -16.03
N GLU A 176 10.91 -9.78 -14.81
CA GLU A 176 10.90 -10.62 -13.62
C GLU A 176 9.51 -11.21 -13.31
N ALA A 177 8.44 -10.48 -13.63
CA ALA A 177 7.06 -10.93 -13.48
C ALA A 177 6.58 -11.84 -14.61
N GLY A 178 7.37 -12.00 -15.71
CA GLY A 178 7.03 -12.81 -16.88
C GLY A 178 5.88 -12.23 -17.72
N ILE A 179 5.70 -10.90 -17.71
CA ILE A 179 4.63 -10.22 -18.45
C ILE A 179 5.15 -9.15 -19.43
N TRP A 180 6.46 -9.09 -19.62
CA TRP A 180 7.10 -8.05 -20.42
C TRP A 180 6.59 -8.06 -21.88
N GLU A 181 6.89 -9.10 -22.65
CA GLU A 181 6.64 -9.14 -24.09
C GLU A 181 5.16 -9.02 -24.45
N LYS A 182 4.30 -9.69 -23.69
CA LYS A 182 2.86 -9.81 -24.04
C LYS A 182 2.01 -8.66 -23.52
N ILE A 183 2.42 -8.01 -22.42
CA ILE A 183 1.55 -7.06 -21.73
C ILE A 183 2.17 -5.67 -21.65
N VAL A 184 3.39 -5.55 -21.12
CA VAL A 184 3.96 -4.25 -20.77
C VAL A 184 4.67 -3.61 -21.96
N GLN A 185 5.53 -4.34 -22.66
CA GLN A 185 6.33 -3.82 -23.76
C GLN A 185 5.49 -3.12 -24.85
N PRO A 186 4.43 -3.72 -25.43
CA PRO A 186 3.67 -3.06 -26.48
C PRO A 186 3.02 -1.74 -26.05
N ARG A 187 2.66 -1.65 -24.75
CA ARG A 187 2.06 -0.43 -24.18
C ARG A 187 3.09 0.64 -23.90
N LEU A 188 4.27 0.22 -23.42
CA LEU A 188 5.38 1.13 -23.14
C LEU A 188 5.89 1.76 -24.45
N GLU A 189 6.09 0.95 -25.50
CA GLU A 189 6.49 1.42 -26.81
C GLU A 189 5.47 2.41 -27.39
N ALA A 190 4.17 2.09 -27.31
CA ALA A 190 3.11 3.01 -27.77
C ALA A 190 3.11 4.37 -27.05
N LEU A 191 3.54 4.41 -25.78
CA LEU A 191 3.64 5.66 -25.02
C LEU A 191 4.92 6.44 -25.33
N THR A 192 6.02 5.75 -25.67
CA THR A 192 7.31 6.40 -25.95
C THR A 192 7.43 6.90 -27.39
N VAL A 193 6.73 6.29 -28.34
CA VAL A 193 6.71 6.74 -29.76
C VAL A 193 5.89 8.02 -29.95
N ASN A 194 4.93 8.30 -29.04
CA ASN A 194 4.04 9.45 -29.11
C ASN A 194 4.42 10.59 -28.15
N ALA A 195 5.59 10.52 -27.53
CA ALA A 195 6.14 11.55 -26.62
C ALA A 195 7.27 12.32 -27.29
#